data_ceb13f642da0b6d562b179d72defe5de
#
_entry.id   ceb13f642da0b6d562b179d72defe5de
#
_cell.length_a   1.000
_cell.length_b   1.000
_cell.length_c   1.000
_cell.angle_alpha   90.00
_cell.angle_beta   90.00
_cell.angle_gamma   90.00
#
_symmetry.space_group_name_H-M   'P 1'
#
loop_
_entity.id
_entity.type
_entity.pdbx_description
1 polymer ?
#
loop_
_entity_poly.entity_id
_entity_poly.type
_entity_poly.pdbx_seq_one_letter_code
_entity_poly.pdbx_strand_id
1 'polypeptide(L)'
;MINNTVLSGIQKIYRRIGIYTSSSVFLLFLLGSLVRATGSGMGCPDWPKCFGQLAPPLNAADLPENYQEIFLKKRVAKLERFTATLDKLGMGERSEAIRKDPKMYAPEVFHPVKAWIEYINRLFGVLSGLLAVAMGFLILWKPKIFGRARGWYLFGLLFLLLNAWLGSLVVTTNLLPGMVSLHFVLAFVCLFGFIKSVDVITPVIPRFTVVKNDYNWFWLLILFVVILGTWSREQVDFLKQFGSIDMSDGGDSRILNVEAMDIWFAIHRYMPLLILGFLGYRWWQHKALRELVKPYQWLFTLVFAQIALGVIHIRFVVPAWAQVGHVLVGSTLLTVSFLLFLSSKKTT
;
A
#
# COMPACT_ATOMS: atom_id res chain seq x y z
N MET A 1 16.01 -28.46 -19.59
CA MET A 1 14.72 -28.94 -20.12
C MET A 1 13.60 -28.36 -19.26
N ILE A 2 12.84 -27.40 -19.79
CA ILE A 2 11.66 -26.86 -19.09
C ILE A 2 10.60 -27.95 -19.23
N ASN A 3 10.30 -28.65 -18.13
CA ASN A 3 9.12 -29.51 -18.07
C ASN A 3 7.88 -28.62 -18.31
N ASN A 4 7.41 -28.57 -19.54
CA ASN A 4 6.09 -28.06 -19.90
C ASN A 4 5.03 -29.04 -19.35
N THR A 5 4.88 -29.11 -18.03
CA THR A 5 3.75 -29.77 -17.43
C THR A 5 2.51 -28.99 -17.88
N VAL A 6 1.71 -29.61 -18.74
CA VAL A 6 0.42 -29.06 -19.15
C VAL A 6 -0.41 -28.85 -17.89
N LEU A 7 -0.68 -27.58 -17.54
CA LEU A 7 -1.51 -27.24 -16.40
C LEU A 7 -2.88 -27.89 -16.55
N SER A 8 -3.36 -28.55 -15.51
CA SER A 8 -4.74 -29.01 -15.43
C SER A 8 -5.72 -27.82 -15.54
N GLY A 9 -6.93 -28.08 -16.00
CA GLY A 9 -7.95 -27.02 -16.12
C GLY A 9 -8.13 -26.22 -14.84
N ILE A 10 -8.13 -26.90 -13.68
CA ILE A 10 -8.29 -26.25 -12.36
C ILE A 10 -7.06 -25.39 -11.98
N GLN A 11 -5.85 -25.80 -12.35
CA GLN A 11 -4.64 -24.97 -12.11
C GLN A 11 -4.65 -23.70 -12.98
N LYS A 12 -5.17 -23.77 -14.21
CA LYS A 12 -5.36 -22.60 -15.07
C LYS A 12 -6.37 -21.62 -14.45
N ILE A 13 -7.48 -22.13 -13.92
CA ILE A 13 -8.50 -21.32 -13.24
C ILE A 13 -7.90 -20.67 -12.00
N TYR A 14 -7.22 -21.43 -11.15
CA TYR A 14 -6.54 -20.90 -9.95
C TYR A 14 -5.53 -19.80 -10.29
N ARG A 15 -4.70 -20.02 -11.33
CA ARG A 15 -3.76 -19.01 -11.81
C ARG A 15 -4.45 -17.72 -12.23
N ARG A 16 -5.56 -17.82 -12.99
CA ARG A 16 -6.32 -16.64 -13.45
C ARG A 16 -6.92 -15.87 -12.27
N ILE A 17 -7.61 -16.56 -11.36
CA ILE A 17 -8.19 -15.93 -10.17
C ILE A 17 -7.08 -15.32 -9.31
N GLY A 18 -5.98 -16.00 -9.10
CA GLY A 18 -4.85 -15.49 -8.32
C GLY A 18 -4.18 -14.26 -8.94
N ILE A 19 -4.08 -14.19 -10.26
CA ILE A 19 -3.64 -12.97 -10.95
C ILE A 19 -4.63 -11.83 -10.72
N TYR A 20 -5.95 -12.07 -10.85
CA TYR A 20 -6.97 -11.04 -10.59
C TYR A 20 -6.97 -10.62 -9.12
N THR A 21 -6.80 -11.55 -8.17
CA THR A 21 -6.65 -11.22 -6.75
C THR A 21 -5.44 -10.32 -6.52
N SER A 22 -4.28 -10.71 -7.04
CA SER A 22 -3.05 -9.90 -6.91
C SER A 22 -3.18 -8.54 -7.58
N SER A 23 -3.81 -8.45 -8.75
CA SER A 23 -4.06 -7.19 -9.45
C SER A 23 -5.04 -6.30 -8.69
N SER A 24 -6.09 -6.88 -8.10
CA SER A 24 -7.06 -6.15 -7.28
C SER A 24 -6.39 -5.57 -6.01
N VAL A 25 -5.57 -6.38 -5.31
CA VAL A 25 -4.78 -5.90 -4.16
C VAL A 25 -3.76 -4.82 -4.60
N PHE A 26 -3.14 -4.96 -5.76
CA PHE A 26 -2.24 -3.93 -6.30
C PHE A 26 -2.98 -2.62 -6.59
N LEU A 27 -4.18 -2.67 -7.16
CA LEU A 27 -4.99 -1.48 -7.43
C LEU A 27 -5.41 -0.75 -6.14
N LEU A 28 -5.48 -1.46 -5.00
CA LEU A 28 -5.73 -0.81 -3.71
C LEU A 28 -4.61 0.15 -3.30
N PHE A 29 -3.36 -0.03 -3.75
CA PHE A 29 -2.30 0.97 -3.52
C PHE A 29 -2.60 2.27 -4.25
N LEU A 30 -3.08 2.20 -5.49
CA LEU A 30 -3.49 3.38 -6.26
C LEU A 30 -4.68 4.08 -5.59
N LEU A 31 -5.74 3.33 -5.28
CA LEU A 31 -6.96 3.88 -4.68
C LEU A 31 -6.70 4.43 -3.27
N GLY A 32 -5.92 3.71 -2.44
CA GLY A 32 -5.53 4.18 -1.11
C GLY A 32 -4.66 5.45 -1.16
N SER A 33 -3.76 5.55 -2.15
CA SER A 33 -2.99 6.77 -2.36
C SER A 33 -3.87 7.95 -2.82
N LEU A 34 -4.88 7.70 -3.64
CA LEU A 34 -5.87 8.69 -4.05
C LEU A 34 -6.71 9.16 -2.85
N VAL A 35 -7.21 8.23 -2.02
CA VAL A 35 -7.91 8.54 -0.77
C VAL A 35 -7.07 9.45 0.11
N ARG A 36 -5.79 9.13 0.29
CA ARG A 36 -4.87 9.95 1.10
C ARG A 36 -4.58 11.32 0.47
N ALA A 37 -4.30 11.36 -0.83
CA ALA A 37 -3.94 12.58 -1.55
C ALA A 37 -5.10 13.60 -1.63
N THR A 38 -6.34 13.12 -1.66
CA THR A 38 -7.56 13.94 -1.68
C THR A 38 -8.10 14.28 -0.29
N GLY A 39 -7.48 13.75 0.77
CA GLY A 39 -8.00 13.88 2.12
C GLY A 39 -9.37 13.22 2.31
N SER A 40 -9.61 12.10 1.59
CA SER A 40 -10.90 11.38 1.60
C SER A 40 -10.96 10.27 2.65
N GLY A 41 -9.91 10.08 3.46
CA GLY A 41 -9.83 8.96 4.40
C GLY A 41 -10.85 8.99 5.55
N MET A 42 -11.59 10.09 5.67
CA MET A 42 -12.72 10.27 6.59
C MET A 42 -14.03 10.59 5.87
N GLY A 43 -14.10 10.30 4.58
CA GLY A 43 -15.30 10.52 3.77
C GLY A 43 -16.50 9.64 4.17
N CYS A 44 -16.23 8.49 4.81
CA CYS A 44 -17.24 7.56 5.34
C CYS A 44 -16.97 7.28 6.82
N PRO A 45 -17.72 7.87 7.77
CA PRO A 45 -17.43 7.82 9.20
C PRO A 45 -17.70 6.47 9.86
N ASP A 46 -18.41 5.57 9.21
CA ASP A 46 -18.73 4.23 9.68
C ASP A 46 -18.21 3.13 8.74
N TRP A 47 -18.18 1.91 9.22
CA TRP A 47 -17.76 0.74 8.49
C TRP A 47 -18.59 -0.48 8.93
N PRO A 48 -19.05 -1.35 8.02
CA PRO A 48 -18.84 -1.40 6.56
C PRO A 48 -19.72 -0.43 5.75
N LYS A 49 -20.65 0.24 6.38
CA LYS A 49 -21.56 1.23 5.79
C LYS A 49 -20.86 2.57 5.57
N CYS A 50 -21.53 3.49 4.85
CA CYS A 50 -21.12 4.87 4.72
C CYS A 50 -22.32 5.77 5.07
N PHE A 51 -22.21 6.56 6.13
CA PHE A 51 -23.31 7.33 6.70
C PHE A 51 -24.59 6.50 6.99
N GLY A 52 -24.38 5.26 7.48
CA GLY A 52 -25.48 4.33 7.81
C GLY A 52 -26.09 3.61 6.62
N GLN A 53 -25.73 3.95 5.38
CA GLN A 53 -26.24 3.39 4.13
C GLN A 53 -25.21 2.39 3.51
N LEU A 54 -25.66 1.55 2.58
CA LEU A 54 -24.77 0.63 1.85
C LEU A 54 -23.86 1.38 0.86
N ALA A 55 -24.35 2.48 0.28
CA ALA A 55 -23.59 3.38 -0.59
C ALA A 55 -23.63 4.80 -0.01
N PRO A 56 -22.63 5.66 -0.30
CA PRO A 56 -22.65 7.04 0.15
C PRO A 56 -23.86 7.80 -0.44
N PRO A 57 -24.50 8.69 0.33
CA PRO A 57 -25.52 9.59 -0.22
C PRO A 57 -24.91 10.50 -1.29
N LEU A 58 -25.76 11.02 -2.18
CA LEU A 58 -25.33 11.96 -3.22
C LEU A 58 -25.38 13.41 -2.71
N ASN A 59 -26.32 13.70 -1.81
CA ASN A 59 -26.56 15.04 -1.29
C ASN A 59 -26.57 15.04 0.24
N ALA A 60 -26.20 16.16 0.84
CA ALA A 60 -26.29 16.34 2.29
C ALA A 60 -27.75 16.27 2.81
N ALA A 61 -28.72 16.62 1.97
CA ALA A 61 -30.15 16.53 2.28
C ALA A 61 -30.65 15.09 2.50
N ASP A 62 -29.91 14.09 2.00
CA ASP A 62 -30.23 12.66 2.21
C ASP A 62 -29.80 12.15 3.59
N LEU A 63 -29.15 13.00 4.40
CA LEU A 63 -28.68 12.69 5.74
C LEU A 63 -29.61 13.28 6.81
N PRO A 64 -29.74 12.64 7.99
CA PRO A 64 -30.43 13.25 9.14
C PRO A 64 -29.79 14.60 9.51
N GLU A 65 -30.56 15.57 9.96
CA GLU A 65 -30.04 16.89 10.37
C GLU A 65 -28.92 16.80 11.42
N ASN A 66 -29.00 15.82 12.32
CA ASN A 66 -28.03 15.58 13.39
C ASN A 66 -26.99 14.47 13.04
N TYR A 67 -26.74 14.19 11.77
CA TYR A 67 -25.83 13.11 11.35
C TYR A 67 -24.44 13.23 11.96
N GLN A 68 -23.92 14.45 12.11
CA GLN A 68 -22.60 14.71 12.69
C GLN A 68 -22.50 14.20 14.12
N GLU A 69 -23.49 14.47 14.96
CA GLU A 69 -23.55 14.02 16.35
C GLU A 69 -23.67 12.48 16.42
N ILE A 70 -24.53 11.89 15.58
CA ILE A 70 -24.74 10.45 15.52
C ILE A 70 -23.43 9.71 15.21
N PHE A 71 -22.71 10.17 14.19
CA PHE A 71 -21.49 9.49 13.75
C PHE A 71 -20.31 9.80 14.67
N LEU A 72 -20.22 10.99 15.24
CA LEU A 72 -19.23 11.32 16.26
C LEU A 72 -19.41 10.42 17.49
N LYS A 73 -20.60 10.26 18.03
CA LYS A 73 -20.89 9.37 19.17
C LYS A 73 -20.48 7.92 18.88
N LYS A 74 -20.78 7.41 17.69
CA LYS A 74 -20.32 6.05 17.29
C LYS A 74 -18.81 5.94 17.20
N ARG A 75 -18.12 6.96 16.69
CA ARG A 75 -16.65 6.99 16.61
C ARG A 75 -16.02 7.04 17.98
N VAL A 76 -16.49 7.91 18.87
CA VAL A 76 -16.00 8.04 20.25
C VAL A 76 -16.13 6.71 20.99
N ALA A 77 -17.27 6.04 20.90
CA ALA A 77 -17.46 4.73 21.55
C ALA A 77 -16.48 3.65 21.05
N LYS A 78 -16.09 3.67 19.74
CA LYS A 78 -15.06 2.78 19.20
C LYS A 78 -13.67 3.18 19.68
N LEU A 79 -13.40 4.48 19.73
CA LEU A 79 -12.12 5.02 20.19
C LEU A 79 -11.85 4.66 21.66
N GLU A 80 -12.85 4.76 22.51
CA GLU A 80 -12.78 4.33 23.93
C GLU A 80 -12.42 2.84 24.05
N ARG A 81 -13.04 1.98 23.26
CA ARG A 81 -12.70 0.53 23.24
C ARG A 81 -11.27 0.29 22.76
N PHE A 82 -10.84 1.04 21.74
CA PHE A 82 -9.48 0.93 21.22
C PHE A 82 -8.44 1.38 22.26
N THR A 83 -8.65 2.55 22.88
CA THR A 83 -7.74 3.06 23.92
C THR A 83 -7.71 2.16 25.15
N ALA A 84 -8.86 1.61 25.57
CA ALA A 84 -8.90 0.62 26.65
C ALA A 84 -8.12 -0.68 26.32
N THR A 85 -8.07 -1.06 25.02
CA THR A 85 -7.25 -2.19 24.57
C THR A 85 -5.77 -1.84 24.63
N LEU A 86 -5.37 -0.62 24.24
CA LEU A 86 -3.99 -0.15 24.35
C LEU A 86 -3.53 -0.13 25.84
N ASP A 87 -4.38 0.30 26.75
CA ASP A 87 -4.09 0.30 28.19
C ASP A 87 -3.78 -1.13 28.69
N LYS A 88 -4.60 -2.11 28.28
CA LYS A 88 -4.38 -3.53 28.63
C LYS A 88 -3.09 -4.12 28.04
N LEU A 89 -2.62 -3.57 26.91
CA LEU A 89 -1.35 -3.96 26.27
C LEU A 89 -0.14 -3.21 26.84
N GLY A 90 -0.30 -2.42 27.90
CA GLY A 90 0.77 -1.64 28.51
C GLY A 90 1.18 -0.38 27.71
N MET A 91 0.34 0.06 26.77
CA MET A 91 0.57 1.23 25.91
C MET A 91 -0.18 2.48 26.43
N GLY A 92 -0.20 2.68 27.74
CA GLY A 92 -0.98 3.75 28.41
C GLY A 92 -0.65 5.17 27.93
N GLU A 93 0.63 5.49 27.71
CA GLU A 93 1.03 6.80 27.18
C GLU A 93 0.40 7.11 25.82
N ARG A 94 0.39 6.12 24.91
CA ARG A 94 -0.25 6.27 23.59
C ARG A 94 -1.77 6.40 23.71
N SER A 95 -2.37 5.63 24.59
CA SER A 95 -3.79 5.70 24.90
C SER A 95 -4.19 7.09 25.39
N GLU A 96 -3.41 7.65 26.32
CA GLU A 96 -3.65 8.99 26.88
C GLU A 96 -3.45 10.09 25.83
N ALA A 97 -2.41 9.99 24.99
CA ALA A 97 -2.18 10.93 23.89
C ALA A 97 -3.38 10.96 22.92
N ILE A 98 -3.94 9.79 22.57
CA ILE A 98 -5.12 9.68 21.71
C ILE A 98 -6.34 10.31 22.37
N ARG A 99 -6.58 10.07 23.67
CA ARG A 99 -7.71 10.66 24.41
C ARG A 99 -7.63 12.19 24.52
N LYS A 100 -6.42 12.75 24.54
CA LYS A 100 -6.19 14.20 24.64
C LYS A 100 -6.19 14.91 23.29
N ASP A 101 -6.18 14.19 22.17
CA ASP A 101 -6.15 14.81 20.84
C ASP A 101 -7.55 15.33 20.44
N PRO A 102 -7.76 16.66 20.33
CA PRO A 102 -9.05 17.24 19.98
C PRO A 102 -9.57 16.79 18.62
N LYS A 103 -8.69 16.40 17.69
CA LYS A 103 -9.07 15.93 16.35
C LYS A 103 -9.86 14.64 16.39
N MET A 104 -9.63 13.80 17.42
CA MET A 104 -10.38 12.55 17.58
C MET A 104 -11.86 12.79 17.85
N TYR A 105 -12.21 13.98 18.36
CA TYR A 105 -13.56 14.38 18.77
C TYR A 105 -14.18 15.41 17.80
N ALA A 106 -13.50 15.80 16.74
CA ALA A 106 -14.05 16.74 15.77
C ALA A 106 -15.15 16.06 14.91
N PRO A 107 -16.33 16.69 14.73
CA PRO A 107 -17.36 16.13 13.87
C PRO A 107 -16.93 16.17 12.40
N GLU A 108 -17.33 15.15 11.61
CA GLU A 108 -17.04 15.09 10.17
C GLU A 108 -18.14 15.77 9.37
N VAL A 109 -17.72 16.66 8.48
CA VAL A 109 -18.60 17.30 7.52
C VAL A 109 -18.74 16.42 6.28
N PHE A 110 -19.96 16.15 5.86
CA PHE A 110 -20.24 15.37 4.66
C PHE A 110 -19.71 16.08 3.41
N HIS A 111 -19.00 15.33 2.60
CA HIS A 111 -18.52 15.77 1.30
C HIS A 111 -18.69 14.64 0.28
N PRO A 112 -19.60 14.75 -0.69
CA PRO A 112 -19.97 13.62 -1.55
C PRO A 112 -18.78 13.03 -2.31
N VAL A 113 -17.93 13.87 -2.91
CA VAL A 113 -16.77 13.39 -3.68
C VAL A 113 -15.80 12.60 -2.79
N LYS A 114 -15.50 13.08 -1.57
CA LYS A 114 -14.63 12.37 -0.63
C LYS A 114 -15.26 11.05 -0.19
N ALA A 115 -16.56 11.02 0.10
CA ALA A 115 -17.26 9.81 0.49
C ALA A 115 -17.22 8.75 -0.63
N TRP A 116 -17.43 9.14 -1.88
CA TRP A 116 -17.38 8.22 -3.02
C TRP A 116 -15.97 7.71 -3.32
N ILE A 117 -14.92 8.54 -3.21
CA ILE A 117 -13.53 8.12 -3.38
C ILE A 117 -13.17 7.05 -2.34
N GLU A 118 -13.50 7.27 -1.06
CA GLU A 118 -13.25 6.28 -0.01
C GLU A 118 -14.08 5.01 -0.22
N TYR A 119 -15.35 5.15 -0.58
CA TYR A 119 -16.25 4.02 -0.81
C TYR A 119 -15.78 3.12 -1.95
N ILE A 120 -15.32 3.69 -3.07
CA ILE A 120 -14.74 2.94 -4.18
C ILE A 120 -13.52 2.13 -3.71
N ASN A 121 -12.65 2.73 -2.90
CA ASN A 121 -11.53 2.00 -2.31
C ASN A 121 -12.02 0.79 -1.46
N ARG A 122 -13.07 0.96 -0.66
CA ARG A 122 -13.68 -0.14 0.12
C ARG A 122 -14.26 -1.23 -0.78
N LEU A 123 -14.93 -0.87 -1.90
CA LEU A 123 -15.45 -1.86 -2.86
C LEU A 123 -14.36 -2.72 -3.49
N PHE A 124 -13.21 -2.13 -3.82
CA PHE A 124 -12.04 -2.90 -4.28
C PHE A 124 -11.48 -3.81 -3.20
N GLY A 125 -11.55 -3.42 -1.93
CA GLY A 125 -11.25 -4.30 -0.80
C GLY A 125 -12.17 -5.51 -0.74
N VAL A 126 -13.49 -5.30 -0.90
CA VAL A 126 -14.50 -6.39 -0.97
C VAL A 126 -14.22 -7.30 -2.18
N LEU A 127 -13.95 -6.74 -3.36
CA LEU A 127 -13.61 -7.50 -4.56
C LEU A 127 -12.37 -8.38 -4.32
N SER A 128 -11.32 -7.83 -3.71
CA SER A 128 -10.12 -8.60 -3.35
C SER A 128 -10.45 -9.76 -2.39
N GLY A 129 -11.33 -9.54 -1.42
CA GLY A 129 -11.82 -10.55 -0.50
C GLY A 129 -12.60 -11.66 -1.21
N LEU A 130 -13.52 -11.33 -2.10
CA LEU A 130 -14.30 -12.30 -2.88
C LEU A 130 -13.41 -13.16 -3.79
N LEU A 131 -12.43 -12.56 -4.45
CA LEU A 131 -11.45 -13.27 -5.27
C LEU A 131 -10.59 -14.21 -4.42
N ALA A 132 -10.17 -13.76 -3.22
CA ALA A 132 -9.44 -14.62 -2.29
C ALA A 132 -10.30 -15.79 -1.80
N VAL A 133 -11.58 -15.61 -1.52
CA VAL A 133 -12.53 -16.70 -1.18
C VAL A 133 -12.63 -17.70 -2.34
N ALA A 134 -12.73 -17.22 -3.59
CA ALA A 134 -12.75 -18.08 -4.76
C ALA A 134 -11.47 -18.92 -4.89
N MET A 135 -10.28 -18.36 -4.62
CA MET A 135 -9.03 -19.13 -4.54
C MET A 135 -9.09 -20.19 -3.45
N GLY A 136 -9.58 -19.82 -2.26
CA GLY A 136 -9.74 -20.73 -1.12
C GLY A 136 -10.63 -21.92 -1.42
N PHE A 137 -11.75 -21.67 -2.10
CA PHE A 137 -12.66 -22.72 -2.55
C PHE A 137 -11.94 -23.76 -3.42
N LEU A 138 -11.14 -23.34 -4.40
CA LEU A 138 -10.38 -24.27 -5.26
C LEU A 138 -9.36 -25.09 -4.46
N ILE A 139 -8.68 -24.47 -3.49
CA ILE A 139 -7.72 -25.17 -2.61
C ILE A 139 -8.43 -26.23 -1.75
N LEU A 140 -9.58 -25.91 -1.18
CA LEU A 140 -10.35 -26.83 -0.36
C LEU A 140 -10.96 -27.97 -1.19
N TRP A 141 -11.38 -27.67 -2.43
CA TRP A 141 -11.95 -28.69 -3.34
C TRP A 141 -10.90 -29.69 -3.83
N LYS A 142 -9.65 -29.25 -4.10
CA LYS A 142 -8.58 -30.13 -4.61
C LYS A 142 -7.27 -29.94 -3.82
N PRO A 143 -7.24 -30.26 -2.51
CA PRO A 143 -6.12 -29.93 -1.63
C PRO A 143 -4.80 -30.59 -2.05
N LYS A 144 -4.85 -31.79 -2.65
CA LYS A 144 -3.66 -32.51 -3.13
C LYS A 144 -2.94 -31.78 -4.28
N ILE A 145 -3.70 -31.05 -5.14
CA ILE A 145 -3.14 -30.31 -6.27
C ILE A 145 -2.42 -29.04 -5.78
N PHE A 146 -2.93 -28.40 -4.72
CA PHE A 146 -2.52 -27.08 -4.25
C PHE A 146 -1.66 -27.10 -2.97
N GLY A 147 -1.10 -28.27 -2.59
CA GLY A 147 -0.40 -28.44 -1.32
C GLY A 147 0.64 -27.34 -1.01
N ARG A 148 1.53 -27.00 -1.96
CA ARG A 148 2.52 -25.93 -1.79
C ARG A 148 1.91 -24.52 -1.84
N ALA A 149 0.89 -24.32 -2.66
CA ALA A 149 0.20 -23.04 -2.82
C ALA A 149 -0.62 -22.68 -1.58
N ARG A 150 -1.16 -23.69 -0.87
CA ARG A 150 -2.03 -23.52 0.29
C ARG A 150 -1.38 -22.67 1.39
N GLY A 151 -0.12 -22.95 1.74
CA GLY A 151 0.58 -22.19 2.78
C GLY A 151 0.71 -20.71 2.43
N TRP A 152 1.12 -20.41 1.19
CA TRP A 152 1.25 -19.02 0.72
C TRP A 152 -0.10 -18.33 0.56
N TYR A 153 -1.13 -19.06 0.14
CA TYR A 153 -2.50 -18.53 0.10
C TYR A 153 -3.00 -18.17 1.51
N LEU A 154 -2.85 -19.08 2.50
CA LEU A 154 -3.25 -18.81 3.88
C LEU A 154 -2.48 -17.63 4.49
N PHE A 155 -1.19 -17.52 4.17
CA PHE A 155 -0.39 -16.37 4.53
C PHE A 155 -0.96 -15.08 3.92
N GLY A 156 -1.21 -15.03 2.61
CA GLY A 156 -1.82 -13.87 1.95
C GLY A 156 -3.20 -13.54 2.51
N LEU A 157 -4.05 -14.55 2.77
CA LEU A 157 -5.37 -14.38 3.36
C LEU A 157 -5.32 -13.81 4.78
N LEU A 158 -4.41 -14.30 5.63
CA LEU A 158 -4.20 -13.75 6.97
C LEU A 158 -3.89 -12.25 6.91
N PHE A 159 -2.97 -11.85 6.05
CA PHE A 159 -2.59 -10.44 5.91
C PHE A 159 -3.68 -9.60 5.23
N LEU A 160 -4.52 -10.19 4.37
CA LEU A 160 -5.70 -9.52 3.83
C LEU A 160 -6.71 -9.21 4.95
N LEU A 161 -6.99 -10.17 5.82
CA LEU A 161 -7.90 -10.00 6.96
C LEU A 161 -7.36 -8.99 7.98
N LEU A 162 -6.07 -9.08 8.31
CA LEU A 162 -5.40 -8.12 9.19
C LEU A 162 -5.47 -6.69 8.58
N ASN A 163 -5.30 -6.59 7.28
CA ASN A 163 -5.37 -5.31 6.59
C ASN A 163 -6.78 -4.73 6.58
N ALA A 164 -7.82 -5.56 6.38
CA ALA A 164 -9.20 -5.12 6.46
C ALA A 164 -9.57 -4.64 7.86
N TRP A 165 -9.13 -5.36 8.89
CA TRP A 165 -9.28 -4.95 10.28
C TRP A 165 -8.56 -3.64 10.58
N LEU A 166 -7.29 -3.52 10.17
CA LEU A 166 -6.49 -2.31 10.36
C LEU A 166 -7.08 -1.11 9.62
N GLY A 167 -7.62 -1.32 8.40
CA GLY A 167 -8.34 -0.27 7.66
C GLY A 167 -9.56 0.27 8.43
N SER A 168 -10.28 -0.59 9.15
CA SER A 168 -11.35 -0.17 10.05
C SER A 168 -10.83 0.69 11.21
N LEU A 169 -9.64 0.36 11.75
CA LEU A 169 -9.00 1.14 12.80
C LEU A 169 -8.50 2.50 12.30
N VAL A 170 -7.94 2.56 11.10
CA VAL A 170 -7.48 3.82 10.47
C VAL A 170 -8.61 4.86 10.44
N VAL A 171 -9.83 4.44 10.06
CA VAL A 171 -11.02 5.32 10.09
C VAL A 171 -11.43 5.67 11.53
N THR A 172 -11.41 4.70 12.43
CA THR A 172 -11.81 4.90 13.83
C THR A 172 -10.89 5.86 14.57
N THR A 173 -9.59 5.80 14.28
CA THR A 173 -8.54 6.60 14.92
C THR A 173 -8.24 7.91 14.18
N ASN A 174 -9.12 8.34 13.27
CA ASN A 174 -8.95 9.55 12.47
C ASN A 174 -7.54 9.67 11.86
N LEU A 175 -7.10 8.61 11.17
CA LEU A 175 -5.80 8.55 10.48
C LEU A 175 -4.58 8.70 11.42
N LEU A 176 -4.63 8.08 12.60
CA LEU A 176 -3.53 8.12 13.57
C LEU A 176 -2.18 7.84 12.88
N PRO A 177 -1.13 8.64 13.16
CA PRO A 177 0.22 8.42 12.63
C PRO A 177 0.72 6.98 12.87
N GLY A 178 1.41 6.40 11.90
CA GLY A 178 1.89 5.01 11.92
C GLY A 178 0.88 3.98 11.42
N MET A 179 -0.42 4.21 11.62
CA MET A 179 -1.47 3.24 11.22
C MET A 179 -1.57 3.11 9.69
N VAL A 180 -1.47 4.23 8.97
CA VAL A 180 -1.52 4.24 7.50
C VAL A 180 -0.28 3.57 6.92
N SER A 181 0.91 3.83 7.49
CA SER A 181 2.16 3.19 7.07
C SER A 181 2.14 1.68 7.32
N LEU A 182 1.66 1.24 8.48
CA LEU A 182 1.50 -0.17 8.80
C LEU A 182 0.52 -0.85 7.84
N HIS A 183 -0.63 -0.24 7.58
CA HIS A 183 -1.64 -0.72 6.64
C HIS A 183 -1.04 -0.91 5.23
N PHE A 184 -0.24 0.04 4.77
CA PHE A 184 0.43 -0.01 3.48
C PHE A 184 1.46 -1.16 3.39
N VAL A 185 2.30 -1.33 4.44
CA VAL A 185 3.29 -2.43 4.50
C VAL A 185 2.60 -3.79 4.52
N LEU A 186 1.55 -3.96 5.34
CA LEU A 186 0.79 -5.22 5.40
C LEU A 186 0.09 -5.55 4.07
N ALA A 187 -0.32 -4.53 3.30
CA ALA A 187 -0.87 -4.74 1.97
C ALA A 187 0.17 -5.33 1.00
N PHE A 188 1.46 -4.91 1.08
CA PHE A 188 2.53 -5.55 0.30
C PHE A 188 2.77 -7.00 0.72
N VAL A 189 2.79 -7.27 2.02
CA VAL A 189 2.95 -8.65 2.53
C VAL A 189 1.81 -9.54 2.03
N CYS A 190 0.58 -9.04 2.05
CA CYS A 190 -0.59 -9.68 1.48
C CYS A 190 -0.41 -9.97 -0.03
N LEU A 191 -0.04 -8.95 -0.80
CA LEU A 191 0.21 -9.07 -2.25
C LEU A 191 1.27 -10.13 -2.56
N PHE A 192 2.40 -10.12 -1.85
CA PHE A 192 3.46 -11.10 -2.02
C PHE A 192 3.02 -12.52 -1.71
N GLY A 193 2.18 -12.72 -0.69
CA GLY A 193 1.57 -14.01 -0.37
C GLY A 193 0.75 -14.57 -1.53
N PHE A 194 -0.14 -13.77 -2.12
CA PHE A 194 -0.95 -14.19 -3.26
C PHE A 194 -0.12 -14.41 -4.53
N ILE A 195 0.82 -13.53 -4.86
CA ILE A 195 1.74 -13.72 -5.99
C ILE A 195 2.51 -15.04 -5.82
N LYS A 196 3.06 -15.30 -4.64
CA LYS A 196 3.83 -16.52 -4.37
C LYS A 196 2.96 -17.76 -4.41
N SER A 197 1.74 -17.69 -3.93
CA SER A 197 0.77 -18.79 -4.02
C SER A 197 0.49 -19.23 -5.48
N VAL A 198 0.43 -18.27 -6.41
CA VAL A 198 0.32 -18.56 -7.84
C VAL A 198 1.64 -19.10 -8.41
N ASP A 199 2.75 -18.44 -8.06
CA ASP A 199 4.08 -18.73 -8.61
C ASP A 199 4.58 -20.16 -8.32
N VAL A 200 4.19 -20.76 -7.19
CA VAL A 200 4.56 -22.15 -6.85
C VAL A 200 3.80 -23.19 -7.68
N ILE A 201 2.65 -22.84 -8.27
CA ILE A 201 1.90 -23.71 -9.19
C ILE A 201 2.44 -23.52 -10.60
N THR A 202 2.62 -22.29 -11.00
CA THR A 202 3.14 -21.92 -12.33
C THR A 202 3.81 -20.55 -12.23
N PRO A 203 5.01 -20.39 -12.81
CA PRO A 203 5.67 -19.10 -12.79
C PRO A 203 4.77 -17.97 -13.26
N VAL A 204 4.69 -16.90 -12.49
CA VAL A 204 3.92 -15.70 -12.86
C VAL A 204 4.56 -15.03 -14.08
N ILE A 205 5.88 -14.93 -14.06
CA ILE A 205 6.69 -14.53 -15.22
C ILE A 205 7.68 -15.63 -15.60
N PRO A 206 8.14 -15.70 -16.85
CA PRO A 206 9.12 -16.70 -17.27
C PRO A 206 10.35 -16.73 -16.37
N ARG A 207 10.83 -17.95 -16.06
CA ARG A 207 12.09 -18.14 -15.34
C ARG A 207 13.24 -17.81 -16.28
N PHE A 208 14.19 -17.03 -15.80
CA PHE A 208 15.42 -16.72 -16.55
C PHE A 208 16.64 -17.00 -15.68
N THR A 209 17.73 -17.37 -16.32
CA THR A 209 19.01 -17.59 -15.65
C THR A 209 19.69 -16.24 -15.44
N VAL A 210 19.82 -15.82 -14.21
CA VAL A 210 20.52 -14.59 -13.82
C VAL A 210 21.71 -14.94 -12.98
N VAL A 211 22.74 -14.10 -12.98
CA VAL A 211 23.75 -14.11 -11.93
C VAL A 211 23.02 -13.93 -10.59
N LYS A 212 22.94 -15.01 -9.85
CA LYS A 212 21.97 -15.35 -8.82
C LYS A 212 21.80 -14.35 -7.67
N ASN A 213 22.82 -13.54 -7.38
CA ASN A 213 22.86 -12.73 -6.16
C ASN A 213 22.19 -11.36 -6.30
N ASP A 214 21.96 -10.86 -7.50
CA ASP A 214 21.55 -9.47 -7.69
C ASP A 214 20.14 -9.16 -7.23
N TYR A 215 19.18 -10.08 -7.40
CA TYR A 215 17.79 -9.82 -7.06
C TYR A 215 17.36 -10.34 -5.69
N ASN A 216 18.18 -11.17 -5.03
CA ASN A 216 17.81 -11.78 -3.74
C ASN A 216 17.63 -10.75 -2.61
N TRP A 217 18.45 -9.71 -2.59
CA TRP A 217 18.40 -8.66 -1.59
C TRP A 217 17.79 -7.35 -2.13
N PHE A 218 17.75 -7.19 -3.48
CA PHE A 218 17.33 -5.94 -4.11
C PHE A 218 15.89 -5.58 -3.77
N TRP A 219 14.95 -6.53 -3.82
CA TRP A 219 13.56 -6.28 -3.45
C TRP A 219 13.40 -5.91 -1.97
N LEU A 220 14.24 -6.46 -1.07
CA LEU A 220 14.25 -6.07 0.34
C LEU A 220 14.75 -4.64 0.51
N LEU A 221 15.76 -4.23 -0.26
CA LEU A 221 16.24 -2.86 -0.26
C LEU A 221 15.15 -1.89 -0.74
N ILE A 222 14.46 -2.23 -1.83
CA ILE A 222 13.33 -1.42 -2.31
C ILE A 222 12.21 -1.36 -1.25
N LEU A 223 11.88 -2.47 -0.60
CA LEU A 223 10.92 -2.50 0.50
C LEU A 223 11.34 -1.56 1.64
N PHE A 224 12.59 -1.59 2.04
CA PHE A 224 13.14 -0.71 3.06
C PHE A 224 12.98 0.77 2.67
N VAL A 225 13.36 1.14 1.44
CA VAL A 225 13.20 2.52 0.94
C VAL A 225 11.72 2.94 0.89
N VAL A 226 10.83 2.03 0.52
CA VAL A 226 9.38 2.28 0.54
C VAL A 226 8.86 2.53 1.97
N ILE A 227 9.32 1.74 2.95
CA ILE A 227 8.97 1.96 4.37
C ILE A 227 9.46 3.34 4.84
N LEU A 228 10.69 3.72 4.51
CA LEU A 228 11.20 5.06 4.81
C LEU A 228 10.37 6.17 4.15
N GLY A 229 9.88 5.93 2.92
CA GLY A 229 8.99 6.86 2.22
C GLY A 229 7.65 7.06 2.93
N THR A 230 7.06 5.99 3.50
CA THR A 230 5.84 6.14 4.29
C THR A 230 6.06 6.94 5.56
N TRP A 231 7.18 6.72 6.24
CA TRP A 231 7.60 7.49 7.41
C TRP A 231 7.82 8.97 7.05
N SER A 232 8.59 9.24 5.99
CA SER A 232 8.83 10.60 5.50
C SER A 232 7.51 11.33 5.18
N ARG A 233 6.53 10.62 4.64
CA ARG A 233 5.21 11.20 4.34
C ARG A 233 4.45 11.59 5.61
N GLU A 234 4.55 10.82 6.67
CA GLU A 234 3.94 11.16 7.97
C GLU A 234 4.58 12.41 8.57
N GLN A 235 5.90 12.55 8.45
CA GLN A 235 6.59 13.78 8.88
C GLN A 235 6.12 15.01 8.10
N VAL A 236 5.94 14.90 6.78
CA VAL A 236 5.38 16.00 5.98
C VAL A 236 3.97 16.37 6.44
N ASP A 237 3.12 15.39 6.76
CA ASP A 237 1.77 15.65 7.28
C ASP A 237 1.83 16.36 8.64
N PHE A 238 2.76 15.96 9.50
CA PHE A 238 3.01 16.62 10.78
C PHE A 238 3.45 18.08 10.59
N LEU A 239 4.45 18.34 9.75
CA LEU A 239 4.95 19.69 9.47
C LEU A 239 3.87 20.60 8.87
N LYS A 240 3.03 20.07 7.97
CA LYS A 240 1.87 20.80 7.42
C LYS A 240 0.85 21.18 8.49
N GLN A 241 0.67 20.32 9.47
CA GLN A 241 -0.30 20.54 10.54
C GLN A 241 0.14 21.60 11.54
N PHE A 242 1.43 21.68 11.86
CA PHE A 242 1.98 22.58 12.86
C PHE A 242 2.52 23.89 12.29
N GLY A 243 2.16 24.25 11.05
CA GLY A 243 2.48 25.53 10.44
C GLY A 243 3.96 25.75 10.08
N SER A 244 4.77 24.68 10.18
CA SER A 244 6.19 24.72 9.75
C SER A 244 6.33 24.79 8.22
N ILE A 245 5.24 24.66 7.49
CA ILE A 245 5.11 24.85 6.05
C ILE A 245 4.00 25.87 5.85
N ASP A 246 4.37 27.12 5.58
CA ASP A 246 3.40 28.17 5.26
C ASP A 246 2.76 27.88 3.89
N MET A 247 1.47 27.61 3.91
CA MET A 247 0.67 27.36 2.70
C MET A 247 -0.12 28.61 2.28
N SER A 248 -0.08 29.69 3.08
CA SER A 248 -0.90 30.89 2.90
C SER A 248 -0.33 31.87 1.90
N ASP A 249 0.99 31.90 1.74
CA ASP A 249 1.64 32.82 0.81
C ASP A 249 1.66 32.22 -0.61
N GLY A 250 0.90 32.83 -1.52
CA GLY A 250 0.97 32.58 -2.96
C GLY A 250 2.33 32.90 -3.61
N GLY A 251 3.37 33.08 -2.82
CA GLY A 251 4.73 33.42 -3.20
C GLY A 251 5.69 32.22 -3.23
N ASP A 252 6.93 32.47 -3.58
CA ASP A 252 8.03 31.53 -3.88
C ASP A 252 8.44 30.54 -2.76
N SER A 253 7.77 30.55 -1.60
CA SER A 253 8.01 29.69 -0.43
C SER A 253 7.41 28.28 -0.51
N ARG A 254 7.02 27.83 -1.71
CA ARG A 254 6.45 26.48 -1.94
C ARG A 254 7.49 25.36 -1.97
N ILE A 255 8.61 25.52 -1.29
CA ILE A 255 9.62 24.47 -1.17
C ILE A 255 9.47 23.81 0.20
N LEU A 256 9.39 22.47 0.20
CA LEU A 256 9.40 21.71 1.44
C LEU A 256 10.68 22.03 2.23
N ASN A 257 10.55 22.48 3.49
CA ASN A 257 11.70 22.67 4.36
C ASN A 257 12.34 21.32 4.69
N VAL A 258 13.37 20.97 3.94
CA VAL A 258 14.08 19.68 4.05
C VAL A 258 14.93 19.62 5.32
N GLU A 259 15.35 20.77 5.86
CA GLU A 259 16.17 20.87 7.08
C GLU A 259 15.37 20.50 8.34
N ALA A 260 14.05 20.65 8.30
CA ALA A 260 13.16 20.22 9.38
C ALA A 260 12.87 18.71 9.40
N MET A 261 13.38 17.97 8.41
CA MET A 261 13.17 16.53 8.28
C MET A 261 14.30 15.75 8.96
N ASP A 262 13.98 14.54 9.43
CA ASP A 262 14.96 13.69 10.12
C ASP A 262 15.94 12.96 9.16
N ILE A 263 16.88 12.22 9.76
CA ILE A 263 17.88 11.44 9.04
C ILE A 263 17.23 10.37 8.14
N TRP A 264 16.08 9.81 8.51
CA TRP A 264 15.40 8.78 7.73
C TRP A 264 14.86 9.31 6.41
N PHE A 265 14.41 10.58 6.41
CA PHE A 265 14.07 11.29 5.19
C PHE A 265 15.30 11.47 4.29
N ALA A 266 16.45 11.86 4.85
CA ALA A 266 17.67 12.00 4.08
C ALA A 266 18.07 10.64 3.44
N ILE A 267 18.00 9.55 4.18
CA ILE A 267 18.26 8.20 3.67
C ILE A 267 17.28 7.87 2.54
N HIS A 268 15.96 8.10 2.73
CA HIS A 268 14.95 7.89 1.68
C HIS A 268 15.24 8.70 0.42
N ARG A 269 15.70 9.92 0.57
CA ARG A 269 16.00 10.84 -0.54
C ARG A 269 17.21 10.42 -1.36
N TYR A 270 18.30 9.98 -0.70
CA TYR A 270 19.58 9.70 -1.38
C TYR A 270 19.77 8.24 -1.75
N MET A 271 19.14 7.30 -1.06
CA MET A 271 19.26 5.86 -1.37
C MET A 271 18.85 5.52 -2.82
N PRO A 272 17.78 6.10 -3.41
CA PRO A 272 17.45 5.84 -4.82
C PRO A 272 18.54 6.23 -5.82
N LEU A 273 19.38 7.24 -5.51
CA LEU A 273 20.52 7.60 -6.36
C LEU A 273 21.59 6.50 -6.34
N LEU A 274 21.87 5.92 -5.15
CA LEU A 274 22.79 4.79 -5.03
C LEU A 274 22.24 3.56 -5.77
N ILE A 275 20.93 3.30 -5.66
CA ILE A 275 20.25 2.23 -6.38
C ILE A 275 20.38 2.45 -7.90
N LEU A 276 20.17 3.66 -8.37
CA LEU A 276 20.28 4.00 -9.79
C LEU A 276 21.71 3.78 -10.31
N GLY A 277 22.72 4.22 -9.55
CA GLY A 277 24.14 3.98 -9.84
C GLY A 277 24.46 2.48 -9.91
N PHE A 278 23.96 1.70 -8.93
CA PHE A 278 24.13 0.24 -8.91
C PHE A 278 23.48 -0.42 -10.13
N LEU A 279 22.24 -0.06 -10.47
CA LEU A 279 21.55 -0.59 -11.65
C LEU A 279 22.28 -0.24 -12.94
N GLY A 280 22.80 0.99 -13.08
CA GLY A 280 23.61 1.43 -14.21
C GLY A 280 24.91 0.63 -14.35
N TYR A 281 25.60 0.41 -13.23
CA TYR A 281 26.81 -0.43 -13.18
C TYR A 281 26.52 -1.88 -13.59
N ARG A 282 25.44 -2.48 -13.05
CA ARG A 282 25.04 -3.86 -13.41
C ARG A 282 24.60 -3.96 -14.87
N TRP A 283 23.88 -2.99 -15.39
CA TRP A 283 23.53 -2.90 -16.79
C TRP A 283 24.77 -2.87 -17.68
N TRP A 284 25.75 -2.07 -17.33
CA TRP A 284 27.03 -1.97 -18.05
C TRP A 284 27.79 -3.30 -18.03
N GLN A 285 27.90 -3.97 -16.88
CA GLN A 285 28.56 -5.28 -16.76
C GLN A 285 27.90 -6.38 -17.61
N HIS A 286 26.57 -6.38 -17.67
CA HIS A 286 25.81 -7.43 -18.35
C HIS A 286 25.38 -7.07 -19.78
N LYS A 287 25.98 -6.06 -20.39
CA LYS A 287 25.68 -5.61 -21.74
C LYS A 287 25.74 -6.70 -22.80
N ALA A 288 26.58 -7.72 -22.61
CA ALA A 288 26.70 -8.87 -23.51
C ALA A 288 25.53 -9.87 -23.40
N LEU A 289 24.74 -9.83 -22.31
CA LEU A 289 23.64 -10.77 -22.05
C LEU A 289 22.29 -10.10 -22.35
N ARG A 290 21.89 -10.08 -23.62
CA ARG A 290 20.66 -9.39 -24.10
C ARG A 290 19.40 -9.73 -23.32
N GLU A 291 19.25 -10.94 -22.79
CA GLU A 291 18.08 -11.37 -22.00
C GLU A 291 17.99 -10.68 -20.61
N LEU A 292 19.14 -10.28 -20.06
CA LEU A 292 19.20 -9.61 -18.77
C LEU A 292 19.04 -8.09 -18.85
N VAL A 293 19.23 -7.51 -20.03
CA VAL A 293 19.20 -6.06 -20.21
C VAL A 293 17.80 -5.49 -19.96
N LYS A 294 16.75 -6.14 -20.44
CA LYS A 294 15.36 -5.66 -20.29
C LYS A 294 14.91 -5.47 -18.84
N PRO A 295 15.07 -6.45 -17.92
CA PRO A 295 14.72 -6.26 -16.51
C PRO A 295 15.44 -5.09 -15.86
N TYR A 296 16.73 -4.89 -16.12
CA TYR A 296 17.49 -3.75 -15.58
C TYR A 296 17.01 -2.42 -16.14
N GLN A 297 16.64 -2.36 -17.43
CA GLN A 297 16.08 -1.16 -18.04
C GLN A 297 14.75 -0.77 -17.37
N TRP A 298 13.85 -1.73 -17.15
CA TRP A 298 12.60 -1.46 -16.44
C TRP A 298 12.83 -0.95 -15.02
N LEU A 299 13.70 -1.61 -14.24
CA LEU A 299 14.04 -1.16 -12.90
C LEU A 299 14.67 0.23 -12.91
N PHE A 300 15.62 0.48 -13.83
CA PHE A 300 16.26 1.78 -13.99
C PHE A 300 15.24 2.88 -14.29
N THR A 301 14.33 2.65 -15.25
CA THR A 301 13.29 3.60 -15.61
C THR A 301 12.35 3.90 -14.43
N LEU A 302 11.95 2.87 -13.68
CA LEU A 302 11.07 3.05 -12.52
C LEU A 302 11.78 3.81 -11.38
N VAL A 303 13.05 3.53 -11.11
CA VAL A 303 13.83 4.28 -10.10
C VAL A 303 14.04 5.72 -10.54
N PHE A 304 14.35 5.96 -11.81
CA PHE A 304 14.47 7.32 -12.36
C PHE A 304 13.15 8.10 -12.22
N ALA A 305 12.01 7.48 -12.56
CA ALA A 305 10.69 8.10 -12.39
C ALA A 305 10.38 8.41 -10.91
N GLN A 306 10.79 7.54 -9.98
CA GLN A 306 10.65 7.78 -8.54
C GLN A 306 11.47 9.00 -8.07
N ILE A 307 12.70 9.14 -8.54
CA ILE A 307 13.55 10.30 -8.23
C ILE A 307 12.91 11.56 -8.78
N ALA A 308 12.45 11.56 -10.04
CA ALA A 308 11.79 12.71 -10.66
C ALA A 308 10.56 13.16 -9.87
N LEU A 309 9.67 12.21 -9.49
CA LEU A 309 8.51 12.51 -8.67
C LEU A 309 8.90 12.97 -7.25
N GLY A 310 9.97 12.43 -6.68
CA GLY A 310 10.53 12.89 -5.39
C GLY A 310 11.02 14.35 -5.44
N VAL A 311 11.68 14.75 -6.52
CA VAL A 311 12.08 16.16 -6.75
C VAL A 311 10.85 17.05 -6.84
N ILE A 312 9.82 16.64 -7.57
CA ILE A 312 8.54 17.37 -7.67
C ILE A 312 7.89 17.54 -6.28
N HIS A 313 7.93 16.51 -5.42
CA HIS A 313 7.42 16.62 -4.06
C HIS A 313 8.09 17.71 -3.23
N ILE A 314 9.41 17.84 -3.35
CA ILE A 314 10.17 18.86 -2.61
C ILE A 314 9.87 20.26 -3.18
N ARG A 315 9.84 20.39 -4.50
CA ARG A 315 9.68 21.71 -5.17
C ARG A 315 8.26 22.27 -5.08
N PHE A 316 7.24 21.41 -4.97
CA PHE A 316 5.82 21.81 -4.99
C PHE A 316 5.05 21.36 -3.75
N VAL A 317 5.72 21.11 -2.64
CA VAL A 317 5.12 20.73 -1.35
C VAL A 317 4.12 19.58 -1.47
N VAL A 318 4.58 18.51 -2.11
CA VAL A 318 3.82 17.22 -2.25
C VAL A 318 2.44 17.41 -2.93
N PRO A 319 2.39 17.81 -4.23
CA PRO A 319 1.11 17.95 -4.93
C PRO A 319 0.40 16.60 -5.06
N ALA A 320 -0.93 16.60 -4.97
CA ALA A 320 -1.76 15.38 -4.90
C ALA A 320 -1.50 14.40 -6.05
N TRP A 321 -1.41 14.88 -7.29
CA TRP A 321 -1.16 14.04 -8.46
C TRP A 321 0.22 13.36 -8.43
N ALA A 322 1.26 14.10 -8.00
CA ALA A 322 2.61 13.53 -7.88
C ALA A 322 2.68 12.51 -6.74
N GLN A 323 1.92 12.72 -5.65
CA GLN A 323 1.79 11.80 -4.54
C GLN A 323 1.21 10.45 -4.99
N VAL A 324 0.10 10.46 -5.74
CA VAL A 324 -0.50 9.27 -6.32
C VAL A 324 0.47 8.59 -7.29
N GLY A 325 1.14 9.36 -8.17
CA GLY A 325 2.13 8.86 -9.11
C GLY A 325 3.33 8.21 -8.41
N HIS A 326 3.87 8.85 -7.38
CA HIS A 326 5.02 8.33 -6.61
C HIS A 326 4.68 7.00 -5.91
N VAL A 327 3.51 6.89 -5.28
CA VAL A 327 3.06 5.64 -4.66
C VAL A 327 2.85 4.55 -5.72
N LEU A 328 2.23 4.87 -6.86
CA LEU A 328 2.00 3.90 -7.94
C LEU A 328 3.32 3.37 -8.52
N VAL A 329 4.25 4.26 -8.86
CA VAL A 329 5.56 3.87 -9.42
C VAL A 329 6.38 3.09 -8.39
N GLY A 330 6.36 3.48 -7.10
CA GLY A 330 7.03 2.76 -6.01
C GLY A 330 6.46 1.38 -5.78
N SER A 331 5.13 1.25 -5.78
CA SER A 331 4.44 -0.05 -5.67
C SER A 331 4.76 -0.95 -6.86
N THR A 332 4.83 -0.38 -8.07
CA THR A 332 5.23 -1.10 -9.29
C THR A 332 6.68 -1.56 -9.19
N LEU A 333 7.59 -0.68 -8.79
CA LEU A 333 9.01 -0.99 -8.61
C LEU A 333 9.21 -2.15 -7.62
N LEU A 334 8.55 -2.10 -6.46
CA LEU A 334 8.61 -3.15 -5.45
C LEU A 334 8.04 -4.47 -5.96
N THR A 335 6.88 -4.43 -6.64
CA THR A 335 6.24 -5.64 -7.20
C THR A 335 7.09 -6.25 -8.30
N VAL A 336 7.63 -5.45 -9.21
CA VAL A 336 8.52 -5.92 -10.29
C VAL A 336 9.79 -6.51 -9.71
N SER A 337 10.44 -5.87 -8.75
CA SER A 337 11.65 -6.39 -8.10
C SER A 337 11.39 -7.74 -7.40
N PHE A 338 10.23 -7.92 -6.76
CA PHE A 338 9.81 -9.19 -6.18
C PHE A 338 9.54 -10.26 -7.24
N LEU A 339 8.88 -9.94 -8.33
CA LEU A 339 8.67 -10.88 -9.45
C LEU A 339 10.00 -11.31 -10.07
N LEU A 340 10.95 -10.41 -10.23
CA LEU A 340 12.30 -10.73 -10.71
C LEU A 340 13.04 -11.65 -9.74
N PHE A 341 12.92 -11.42 -8.44
CA PHE A 341 13.43 -12.32 -7.41
C PHE A 341 12.84 -13.74 -7.55
N LEU A 342 11.51 -13.85 -7.72
CA LEU A 342 10.84 -15.15 -7.90
C LEU A 342 11.26 -15.87 -9.17
N SER A 343 11.57 -15.14 -10.25
CA SER A 343 11.92 -15.71 -11.56
C SER A 343 13.39 -16.04 -11.72
N SER A 344 14.26 -15.52 -10.85
CA SER A 344 15.69 -15.88 -10.89
C SER A 344 15.90 -17.36 -10.54
N LYS A 345 16.55 -18.12 -11.42
CA LYS A 345 16.99 -19.50 -11.15
C LYS A 345 18.41 -19.50 -10.59
N LYS A 346 18.69 -20.45 -9.70
CA LYS A 346 20.08 -20.79 -9.34
C LYS A 346 20.80 -21.27 -10.59
N THR A 347 21.90 -20.64 -10.96
CA THR A 347 22.95 -21.34 -11.70
C THR A 347 23.55 -22.37 -10.73
N THR A 348 23.29 -23.64 -10.96
CA THR A 348 23.98 -24.76 -10.32
C THR A 348 25.41 -24.79 -10.77
#